data_7c3181373a4deb4f15e5300a905af4f4
#
_entry.id   7c3181373a4deb4f15e5300a905af4f4
#
_cell.length_a   1.000
_cell.length_b   1.000
_cell.length_c   1.000
_cell.angle_alpha   90.00
_cell.angle_beta   90.00
_cell.angle_gamma   90.00
#
_symmetry.space_group_name_H-M   'P 1'
#
loop_
_entity.id
_entity.type
_entity.pdbx_description
1 polymer ?
#
loop_
_entity_poly.entity_id
_entity_poly.type
_entity_poly.pdbx_seq_one_letter_code
_entity_poly.pdbx_strand_id
1 'polypeptide(L)'
;MRKILIAALAASVMAPAMASAQSAAEVRRGQAEVQRDREDAQRAAQQGDWKKAQRARQEAREDQREVNEDWRDYRKSHRNTYNLGNYQAPRGQRYRPVTVGYRFQPAFYNNRYWVNNYGTYRLPSPGYNRRWVRHGNDVVLVNLRTGAVVRVLRNFFW
;
A
#
# COMPACT_ATOMS: atom_id res chain seq x y z
N MET A 1 38.88 -55.69 18.69
CA MET A 1 37.94 -54.95 17.81
C MET A 1 37.20 -53.93 18.65
N ARG A 2 37.68 -52.67 18.65
CA ARG A 2 37.07 -51.56 19.41
C ARG A 2 36.23 -50.74 18.47
N LYS A 3 34.91 -50.74 18.64
CA LYS A 3 33.97 -49.90 17.90
C LYS A 3 33.95 -48.52 18.53
N ILE A 4 34.46 -47.52 17.86
CA ILE A 4 34.37 -46.12 18.27
C ILE A 4 33.05 -45.61 17.74
N LEU A 5 32.10 -45.31 18.64
CA LEU A 5 30.86 -44.59 18.34
C LEU A 5 31.17 -43.10 18.36
N ILE A 6 31.18 -42.49 17.16
CA ILE A 6 31.24 -41.03 17.01
C ILE A 6 29.82 -40.50 17.16
N ALA A 7 29.53 -39.90 18.30
CA ALA A 7 28.28 -39.15 18.51
C ALA A 7 28.41 -37.82 17.77
N ALA A 8 27.73 -37.70 16.68
CA ALA A 8 27.60 -36.42 15.97
C ALA A 8 26.62 -35.53 16.76
N LEU A 9 27.14 -34.52 17.43
CA LEU A 9 26.35 -33.47 18.06
C LEU A 9 25.85 -32.55 16.93
N ALA A 10 24.60 -32.71 16.53
CA ALA A 10 23.93 -31.78 15.65
C ALA A 10 23.61 -30.51 16.45
N ALA A 11 24.49 -29.52 16.37
CA ALA A 11 24.16 -28.17 16.83
C ALA A 11 23.14 -27.58 15.84
N SER A 12 21.87 -27.67 16.23
CA SER A 12 20.81 -26.90 15.56
C SER A 12 21.03 -25.43 15.87
N VAL A 13 21.71 -24.74 14.97
CA VAL A 13 21.73 -23.29 14.95
C VAL A 13 20.30 -22.83 14.63
N MET A 14 19.55 -22.52 15.66
CA MET A 14 18.34 -21.71 15.50
C MET A 14 18.80 -20.33 15.02
N ALA A 15 18.87 -20.15 13.72
CA ALA A 15 18.91 -18.82 13.16
C ALA A 15 17.62 -18.11 13.63
N PRO A 16 17.71 -16.96 14.33
CA PRO A 16 16.52 -16.17 14.56
C PRO A 16 15.94 -15.90 13.17
N ALA A 17 14.70 -16.28 12.95
CA ALA A 17 13.95 -15.84 11.81
C ALA A 17 13.95 -14.30 11.90
N MET A 18 14.90 -13.67 11.23
CA MET A 18 14.83 -12.28 10.88
C MET A 18 13.53 -12.20 10.09
N ALA A 19 12.44 -11.82 10.76
CA ALA A 19 11.29 -11.30 10.08
C ALA A 19 11.84 -10.15 9.23
N SER A 20 12.09 -10.44 7.97
CA SER A 20 12.62 -9.47 7.02
C SER A 20 11.58 -8.37 6.97
N ALA A 21 11.89 -7.27 7.66
CA ALA A 21 11.09 -6.07 7.54
C ALA A 21 11.03 -5.77 6.06
N GLN A 22 9.87 -5.99 5.45
CA GLN A 22 9.63 -5.79 4.03
C GLN A 22 10.21 -4.42 3.66
N SER A 23 11.17 -4.39 2.76
CA SER A 23 11.83 -3.15 2.44
C SER A 23 10.87 -2.27 1.62
N ALA A 24 10.95 -0.96 1.79
CA ALA A 24 10.17 -0.04 0.94
C ALA A 24 10.48 -0.22 -0.57
N ALA A 25 11.61 -0.85 -0.89
CA ALA A 25 12.00 -1.20 -2.26
C ALA A 25 11.17 -2.39 -2.79
N GLU A 26 10.93 -3.39 -1.96
CA GLU A 26 10.09 -4.56 -2.31
C GLU A 26 8.66 -4.14 -2.58
N VAL A 27 8.07 -3.35 -1.69
CA VAL A 27 6.72 -2.81 -1.90
C VAL A 27 6.62 -2.01 -3.22
N ARG A 28 7.65 -1.22 -3.57
CA ARG A 28 7.67 -0.49 -4.85
C ARG A 28 7.79 -1.40 -6.05
N ARG A 29 8.59 -2.47 -5.96
CA ARG A 29 8.71 -3.48 -7.03
C ARG A 29 7.37 -4.15 -7.27
N GLY A 30 6.72 -4.68 -6.22
CA GLY A 30 5.39 -5.28 -6.34
C GLY A 30 4.34 -4.33 -6.92
N GLN A 31 4.36 -3.04 -6.54
CA GLN A 31 3.47 -2.06 -7.18
C GLN A 31 3.74 -1.89 -8.68
N ALA A 32 5.00 -1.96 -9.11
CA ALA A 32 5.37 -1.88 -10.52
C ALA A 32 4.96 -3.16 -11.29
N GLU A 33 5.00 -4.32 -10.64
CA GLU A 33 4.52 -5.59 -11.20
C GLU A 33 3.02 -5.55 -11.42
N VAL A 34 2.23 -5.22 -10.40
CA VAL A 34 0.78 -5.02 -10.53
C VAL A 34 0.42 -4.08 -11.69
N GLN A 35 1.20 -3.02 -11.88
CA GLN A 35 0.93 -2.08 -12.97
C GLN A 35 1.21 -2.71 -14.33
N ARG A 36 2.32 -3.44 -14.48
CA ARG A 36 2.67 -4.16 -15.71
C ARG A 36 1.60 -5.18 -16.09
N ASP A 37 1.15 -5.99 -15.13
CA ASP A 37 0.13 -7.02 -15.39
C ASP A 37 -1.21 -6.42 -15.82
N ARG A 38 -1.57 -5.26 -15.25
CA ARG A 38 -2.75 -4.52 -15.70
C ARG A 38 -2.62 -4.03 -17.15
N GLU A 39 -1.45 -3.54 -17.51
CA GLU A 39 -1.16 -3.08 -18.87
C GLU A 39 -1.14 -4.26 -19.85
N ASP A 40 -0.57 -5.41 -19.45
CA ASP A 40 -0.58 -6.64 -20.23
C ASP A 40 -1.98 -7.19 -20.42
N ALA A 41 -2.81 -7.14 -19.37
CA ALA A 41 -4.22 -7.51 -19.46
C ALA A 41 -4.99 -6.62 -20.45
N GLN A 42 -4.71 -5.32 -20.45
CA GLN A 42 -5.34 -4.40 -21.40
C GLN A 42 -4.87 -4.66 -22.83
N ARG A 43 -3.57 -4.85 -23.05
CA ARG A 43 -3.00 -5.18 -24.36
C ARG A 43 -3.56 -6.47 -24.92
N ALA A 44 -3.62 -7.54 -24.11
CA ALA A 44 -4.18 -8.80 -24.51
C ALA A 44 -5.65 -8.69 -24.88
N ALA A 45 -6.44 -7.93 -24.11
CA ALA A 45 -7.84 -7.68 -24.41
C ALA A 45 -8.04 -6.91 -25.74
N GLN A 46 -7.20 -5.93 -26.02
CA GLN A 46 -7.22 -5.18 -27.30
C GLN A 46 -6.86 -6.05 -28.50
N GLN A 47 -6.02 -7.07 -28.28
CA GLN A 47 -5.65 -8.06 -29.30
C GLN A 47 -6.65 -9.22 -29.46
N GLY A 48 -7.73 -9.21 -28.66
CA GLY A 48 -8.74 -10.27 -28.68
C GLY A 48 -8.36 -11.56 -27.94
N ASP A 49 -7.20 -11.57 -27.29
CA ASP A 49 -6.75 -12.72 -26.49
C ASP A 49 -7.35 -12.67 -25.08
N TRP A 50 -8.61 -13.07 -24.99
CA TRP A 50 -9.37 -13.02 -23.74
C TRP A 50 -8.82 -13.96 -22.66
N LYS A 51 -8.24 -15.10 -23.05
CA LYS A 51 -7.63 -16.04 -22.09
C LYS A 51 -6.42 -15.43 -21.42
N LYS A 52 -5.54 -14.82 -22.20
CA LYS A 52 -4.36 -14.11 -21.70
C LYS A 52 -4.76 -12.90 -20.84
N ALA A 53 -5.74 -12.13 -21.30
CA ALA A 53 -6.26 -11.00 -20.55
C ALA A 53 -6.84 -11.40 -19.19
N GLN A 54 -7.55 -12.54 -19.11
CA GLN A 54 -8.08 -13.05 -17.84
C GLN A 54 -6.97 -13.50 -16.88
N ARG A 55 -5.96 -14.22 -17.36
CA ARG A 55 -4.81 -14.64 -16.55
C ARG A 55 -4.08 -13.43 -15.97
N ALA A 56 -3.69 -12.48 -16.80
CA ALA A 56 -3.01 -11.27 -16.35
C ALA A 56 -3.84 -10.44 -15.35
N ARG A 57 -5.18 -10.43 -15.48
CA ARG A 57 -6.05 -9.79 -14.47
C ARG A 57 -6.06 -10.55 -13.14
N GLN A 58 -5.96 -11.87 -13.19
CA GLN A 58 -5.91 -12.68 -11.98
C GLN A 58 -4.56 -12.48 -11.27
N GLU A 59 -3.45 -12.58 -12.00
CA GLU A 59 -2.11 -12.29 -11.51
C GLU A 59 -2.05 -10.90 -10.86
N ALA A 60 -2.50 -9.87 -11.56
CA ALA A 60 -2.57 -8.51 -10.99
C ALA A 60 -3.40 -8.38 -9.71
N ARG A 61 -4.39 -9.24 -9.49
CA ARG A 61 -5.18 -9.25 -8.24
C ARG A 61 -4.44 -9.95 -7.11
N GLU A 62 -3.72 -11.01 -7.41
CA GLU A 62 -2.92 -11.77 -6.45
C GLU A 62 -1.76 -10.92 -5.97
N ASP A 63 -1.01 -10.33 -6.88
CA ASP A 63 0.10 -9.41 -6.58
C ASP A 63 -0.38 -8.16 -5.81
N GLN A 64 -1.57 -7.65 -6.15
CA GLN A 64 -2.13 -6.54 -5.39
C GLN A 64 -2.45 -6.90 -3.93
N ARG A 65 -2.84 -8.15 -3.66
CA ARG A 65 -3.05 -8.62 -2.27
C ARG A 65 -1.73 -8.70 -1.54
N GLU A 66 -0.70 -9.29 -2.14
CA GLU A 66 0.64 -9.40 -1.59
C GLU A 66 1.22 -8.02 -1.28
N VAL A 67 1.19 -7.10 -2.22
CA VAL A 67 1.61 -5.71 -2.01
C VAL A 67 0.86 -5.04 -0.85
N ASN A 68 -0.43 -5.31 -0.69
CA ASN A 68 -1.21 -4.74 0.41
C ASN A 68 -0.80 -5.35 1.76
N GLU A 69 -0.43 -6.63 1.80
CA GLU A 69 0.08 -7.31 2.99
C GLU A 69 1.46 -6.78 3.36
N ASP A 70 2.37 -6.71 2.42
CA ASP A 70 3.70 -6.13 2.57
C ASP A 70 3.64 -4.70 3.11
N TRP A 71 2.77 -3.88 2.54
CA TRP A 71 2.53 -2.53 3.03
C TRP A 71 2.05 -2.51 4.47
N ARG A 72 1.14 -3.40 4.82
CA ARG A 72 0.63 -3.48 6.18
C ARG A 72 1.73 -3.84 7.16
N ASP A 73 2.56 -4.82 6.81
CA ASP A 73 3.64 -5.28 7.68
C ASP A 73 4.79 -4.28 7.76
N TYR A 74 5.11 -3.62 6.66
CA TYR A 74 6.03 -2.48 6.66
C TYR A 74 5.55 -1.36 7.61
N ARG A 75 4.28 -0.98 7.56
CA ARG A 75 3.73 0.04 8.46
C ARG A 75 3.70 -0.40 9.92
N LYS A 76 3.46 -1.69 10.20
CA LYS A 76 3.53 -2.24 11.56
C LYS A 76 4.92 -2.14 12.14
N SER A 77 5.96 -2.46 11.36
CA SER A 77 7.35 -2.36 11.80
C SER A 77 7.82 -0.90 11.95
N HIS A 78 7.18 0.05 11.27
CA HIS A 78 7.45 1.49 11.34
C HIS A 78 6.32 2.25 12.06
N ARG A 79 5.73 1.67 13.08
CA ARG A 79 4.51 2.15 13.73
C ARG A 79 4.56 3.63 14.16
N ASN A 80 5.68 4.07 14.70
CA ASN A 80 5.85 5.46 15.14
C ASN A 80 5.71 6.47 13.99
N THR A 81 6.16 6.11 12.79
CA THR A 81 6.02 6.96 11.61
C THR A 81 4.57 7.08 11.15
N TYR A 82 3.78 6.01 11.27
CA TYR A 82 2.41 5.95 10.76
C TYR A 82 1.34 6.22 11.83
N ASN A 83 1.74 6.43 13.09
CA ASN A 83 0.81 6.82 14.16
C ASN A 83 0.68 8.35 14.22
N LEU A 84 -0.38 8.87 13.65
CA LEU A 84 -0.67 10.31 13.65
C LEU A 84 -1.70 10.73 14.72
N GLY A 85 -2.01 9.84 15.65
CA GLY A 85 -3.03 10.10 16.66
C GLY A 85 -4.44 10.26 16.08
N ASN A 86 -5.37 10.74 16.89
CA ASN A 86 -6.78 10.80 16.54
C ASN A 86 -7.06 11.77 15.38
N TYR A 87 -7.80 11.29 14.39
CA TYR A 87 -8.31 12.14 13.31
C TYR A 87 -9.47 13.01 13.82
N GLN A 88 -9.40 14.27 13.54
CA GLN A 88 -10.51 15.21 13.80
C GLN A 88 -11.17 15.57 12.47
N ALA A 89 -12.37 15.05 12.27
CA ALA A 89 -13.18 15.42 11.11
C ALA A 89 -13.52 16.91 11.09
N PRO A 90 -13.88 17.50 9.94
CA PRO A 90 -14.43 18.84 9.87
C PRO A 90 -15.65 18.98 10.80
N ARG A 91 -15.86 20.18 11.36
CA ARG A 91 -16.93 20.45 12.33
C ARG A 91 -18.29 19.98 11.80
N GLY A 92 -19.02 19.23 12.60
CA GLY A 92 -20.33 18.67 12.24
C GLY A 92 -20.27 17.48 11.26
N GLN A 93 -19.09 17.01 10.91
CA GLN A 93 -18.90 15.89 10.00
C GLN A 93 -18.34 14.66 10.72
N ARG A 94 -18.59 13.49 10.15
CA ARG A 94 -18.03 12.22 10.63
C ARG A 94 -17.24 11.54 9.52
N TYR A 95 -16.25 10.74 9.90
CA TYR A 95 -15.58 9.87 8.94
C TYR A 95 -16.60 8.92 8.28
N ARG A 96 -16.55 8.84 6.97
CA ARG A 96 -17.23 7.81 6.16
C ARG A 96 -16.26 7.28 5.11
N PRO A 97 -16.18 5.96 4.89
CA PRO A 97 -15.36 5.41 3.84
C PRO A 97 -15.72 6.02 2.47
N VAL A 98 -14.71 6.43 1.71
CA VAL A 98 -14.89 6.98 0.36
C VAL A 98 -14.24 6.07 -0.68
N THR A 99 -14.66 6.18 -1.94
CA THR A 99 -14.10 5.45 -3.08
C THR A 99 -13.52 6.41 -4.12
N VAL A 100 -12.76 5.89 -5.06
CA VAL A 100 -12.31 6.67 -6.23
C VAL A 100 -13.53 7.21 -6.98
N GLY A 101 -13.45 8.48 -7.40
CA GLY A 101 -14.55 9.21 -8.02
C GLY A 101 -15.46 9.97 -7.04
N TYR A 102 -15.45 9.65 -5.75
CA TYR A 102 -16.18 10.42 -4.75
C TYR A 102 -15.71 11.88 -4.76
N ARG A 103 -16.63 12.82 -4.53
CA ARG A 103 -16.31 14.25 -4.44
C ARG A 103 -16.42 14.74 -3.01
N PHE A 104 -15.30 15.19 -2.47
CA PHE A 104 -15.26 15.81 -1.16
C PHE A 104 -15.78 17.24 -1.20
N GLN A 105 -16.42 17.64 -0.10
CA GLN A 105 -16.61 19.07 0.21
C GLN A 105 -15.25 19.70 0.58
N PRO A 106 -15.04 20.99 0.29
CA PRO A 106 -13.77 21.69 0.57
C PRO A 106 -13.24 21.54 1.99
N ALA A 107 -14.14 21.42 2.97
CA ALA A 107 -13.78 21.22 4.37
C ALA A 107 -12.91 19.97 4.62
N PHE A 108 -13.05 18.92 3.80
CA PHE A 108 -12.30 17.65 3.96
C PHE A 108 -10.91 17.65 3.35
N TYR A 109 -10.61 18.58 2.42
CA TYR A 109 -9.31 18.63 1.74
C TYR A 109 -8.64 19.99 1.82
N ASN A 110 -8.98 20.78 2.86
CA ASN A 110 -8.22 21.99 3.17
C ASN A 110 -6.81 21.63 3.70
N ASN A 111 -5.94 22.61 3.84
CA ASN A 111 -4.54 22.43 4.19
C ASN A 111 -4.30 21.73 5.54
N ARG A 112 -5.24 21.79 6.49
CA ARG A 112 -5.18 21.10 7.78
C ARG A 112 -5.02 19.57 7.63
N TYR A 113 -5.59 19.02 6.56
CA TYR A 113 -5.61 17.58 6.31
C TYR A 113 -4.52 17.13 5.32
N TRP A 114 -3.71 18.04 4.79
CA TRP A 114 -2.69 17.71 3.82
C TRP A 114 -1.54 16.90 4.44
N VAL A 115 -1.14 15.87 3.73
CA VAL A 115 0.04 15.06 4.03
C VAL A 115 1.18 15.63 3.20
N ASN A 116 1.81 16.72 3.70
CA ASN A 116 2.87 17.45 2.98
C ASN A 116 4.16 16.65 2.87
N ASN A 117 4.48 15.88 3.91
CA ASN A 117 5.66 15.02 3.98
C ASN A 117 5.39 13.62 3.39
N TYR A 118 4.69 13.57 2.28
CA TYR A 118 4.29 12.33 1.62
C TYR A 118 5.48 11.38 1.34
N GLY A 119 6.68 11.90 1.11
CA GLY A 119 7.90 11.11 0.95
C GLY A 119 8.27 10.29 2.19
N THR A 120 8.05 10.82 3.41
CA THR A 120 8.24 10.09 4.67
C THR A 120 7.34 8.85 4.73
N TYR A 121 6.14 8.96 4.19
CA TYR A 121 5.16 7.87 4.12
C TYR A 121 5.29 7.01 2.87
N ARG A 122 6.35 7.18 2.09
CA ARG A 122 6.56 6.45 0.83
C ARG A 122 5.42 6.62 -0.19
N LEU A 123 4.67 7.70 -0.07
CA LEU A 123 3.66 8.05 -1.07
C LEU A 123 4.35 8.72 -2.26
N PRO A 124 3.90 8.44 -3.49
CA PRO A 124 4.42 9.12 -4.67
C PRO A 124 4.05 10.61 -4.65
N SER A 125 4.78 11.40 -5.43
CA SER A 125 4.42 12.80 -5.65
C SER A 125 2.95 12.91 -6.10
N PRO A 126 2.15 13.81 -5.49
CA PRO A 126 0.74 13.92 -5.81
C PRO A 126 0.47 14.47 -7.22
N GLY A 127 1.47 15.11 -7.84
CA GLY A 127 1.32 15.76 -9.15
C GLY A 127 0.57 17.10 -9.09
N TYR A 128 0.38 17.70 -10.27
CA TYR A 128 -0.24 19.01 -10.40
C TYR A 128 -1.71 19.01 -9.95
N ASN A 129 -2.12 20.05 -9.21
CA ASN A 129 -3.47 20.22 -8.66
C ASN A 129 -3.99 19.04 -7.81
N ARG A 130 -3.11 18.22 -7.24
CA ARG A 130 -3.49 17.11 -6.36
C ARG A 130 -2.77 17.21 -5.02
N ARG A 131 -3.38 16.66 -3.98
CA ARG A 131 -2.74 16.52 -2.65
C ARG A 131 -3.12 15.19 -2.03
N TRP A 132 -2.17 14.65 -1.29
CA TRP A 132 -2.48 13.59 -0.34
C TRP A 132 -3.14 14.20 0.88
N VAL A 133 -4.27 13.65 1.26
CA VAL A 133 -5.14 14.15 2.32
C VAL A 133 -5.44 13.03 3.29
N ARG A 134 -5.28 13.30 4.59
CA ARG A 134 -5.72 12.37 5.62
C ARG A 134 -7.25 12.40 5.73
N HIS A 135 -7.86 11.23 5.72
CA HIS A 135 -9.30 11.04 5.94
C HIS A 135 -9.55 9.86 6.88
N GLY A 136 -9.75 10.13 8.15
CA GLY A 136 -9.72 9.09 9.18
C GLY A 136 -8.33 8.46 9.30
N ASN A 137 -8.29 7.14 9.24
CA ASN A 137 -7.05 6.37 9.13
C ASN A 137 -6.63 6.12 7.67
N ASP A 138 -7.40 6.59 6.71
CA ASP A 138 -7.05 6.49 5.29
C ASP A 138 -6.19 7.68 4.84
N VAL A 139 -5.44 7.47 3.76
CA VAL A 139 -4.87 8.56 2.98
C VAL A 139 -5.48 8.55 1.58
N VAL A 140 -5.91 9.68 1.10
CA VAL A 140 -6.58 9.84 -0.20
C VAL A 140 -5.88 10.86 -1.05
N LEU A 141 -5.73 10.58 -2.34
CA LEU A 141 -5.27 11.56 -3.32
C LEU A 141 -6.47 12.31 -3.85
N VAL A 142 -6.50 13.61 -3.66
CA VAL A 142 -7.62 14.48 -4.04
C VAL A 142 -7.19 15.48 -5.09
N ASN A 143 -8.00 15.66 -6.12
CA ASN A 143 -7.87 16.76 -7.06
C ASN A 143 -8.44 18.04 -6.40
N LEU A 144 -7.60 19.03 -6.14
CA LEU A 144 -7.98 20.24 -5.40
C LEU A 144 -8.97 21.12 -6.15
N ARG A 145 -8.99 21.05 -7.49
CA ARG A 145 -9.91 21.85 -8.31
C ARG A 145 -11.34 21.32 -8.29
N THR A 146 -11.49 20.00 -8.22
CA THR A 146 -12.80 19.34 -8.34
C THR A 146 -13.29 18.68 -7.08
N GLY A 147 -12.41 18.52 -6.05
CA GLY A 147 -12.66 17.71 -4.87
C GLY A 147 -12.72 16.21 -5.13
N ALA A 148 -12.45 15.76 -6.35
CA ALA A 148 -12.58 14.35 -6.71
C ALA A 148 -11.46 13.50 -6.10
N VAL A 149 -11.81 12.37 -5.51
CA VAL A 149 -10.90 11.35 -5.01
C VAL A 149 -10.34 10.58 -6.20
N VAL A 150 -9.00 10.61 -6.35
CA VAL A 150 -8.26 9.95 -7.44
C VAL A 150 -7.71 8.59 -6.99
N ARG A 151 -7.33 8.48 -5.72
CA ARG A 151 -6.79 7.25 -5.13
C ARG A 151 -7.15 7.17 -3.65
N VAL A 152 -7.34 5.96 -3.14
CA VAL A 152 -7.59 5.69 -1.73
C VAL A 152 -6.64 4.59 -1.27
N LEU A 153 -5.94 4.84 -0.16
CA LEU A 153 -5.16 3.85 0.56
C LEU A 153 -5.79 3.68 1.94
N ARG A 154 -6.42 2.54 2.15
CA ARG A 154 -7.18 2.24 3.37
C ARG A 154 -6.29 1.89 4.54
N ASN A 155 -6.75 2.25 5.75
CA ASN A 155 -6.06 1.93 7.01
C ASN A 155 -4.56 2.26 6.94
N PHE A 156 -4.25 3.41 6.38
CA PHE A 156 -2.88 3.84 6.12
C PHE A 156 -2.19 4.34 7.39
N PHE A 157 -2.92 5.04 8.23
CA PHE A 157 -2.50 5.51 9.54
C PHE A 157 -3.12 4.68 10.66
N TRP A 158 -2.56 4.78 11.87
CA TRP A 158 -3.03 4.16 13.10
C TRP A 158 -3.73 5.17 14.01
#